data_6b353408454290c6b7eec0a1b76ff0c0
#
_entry.id   6b353408454290c6b7eec0a1b76ff0c0
#
_cell.length_a   1.000
_cell.length_b   1.000
_cell.length_c   1.000
_cell.angle_alpha   90.00
_cell.angle_beta   90.00
_cell.angle_gamma   90.00
#
_symmetry.space_group_name_H-M   'P 1'
#
loop_
_entity.id
_entity.type
_entity.pdbx_description
1 polymer ?
#
loop_
_entity_poly.entity_id
_entity_poly.type
_entity_poly.pdbx_seq_one_letter_code
_entity_poly.pdbx_strand_id
1 'polypeptide(L)'
;MLSPMTTIGFLHTADVHVETFHALVAERGHRDTHLVDATLLADARAHGVDEALTARLHHRLRELADRGPDVIVCTCSTLSGYAERAGLPVPVLRVDRPMAEEAVAIGGRIAVVATVASTLAPTRDLLLECAADADVRLAPCLAAWALFEAGDHEGYRQAVAAHVRTLDADVIVLAQASLVPALDLLGDLTVPVLSSPRSAVDRAVAATA
;
A
#
# COMPACT_ATOMS: atom_id res chain seq x y z
N MET A 1 -29.77 -2.41 -11.84
CA MET A 1 -29.71 -1.46 -10.71
C MET A 1 -28.32 -0.87 -10.71
N LEU A 2 -28.18 0.47 -10.65
CA LEU A 2 -26.86 1.09 -10.47
C LEU A 2 -26.45 0.76 -9.03
N SER A 3 -25.23 0.25 -8.84
CA SER A 3 -24.66 0.10 -7.48
C SER A 3 -24.62 1.45 -6.77
N PRO A 4 -24.87 1.53 -5.46
CA PRO A 4 -24.81 2.80 -4.75
C PRO A 4 -23.42 3.41 -4.92
N MET A 5 -23.36 4.75 -5.02
CA MET A 5 -22.11 5.47 -5.16
C MET A 5 -21.41 5.53 -3.81
N THR A 6 -20.28 4.85 -3.69
CA THR A 6 -19.44 4.79 -2.50
C THR A 6 -18.50 5.98 -2.44
N THR A 7 -18.27 6.53 -1.24
CA THR A 7 -17.22 7.52 -0.96
C THR A 7 -16.10 6.84 -0.19
N ILE A 8 -14.90 6.79 -0.76
CA ILE A 8 -13.72 6.19 -0.15
C ILE A 8 -12.83 7.28 0.45
N GLY A 9 -12.54 7.19 1.74
CA GLY A 9 -11.57 8.05 2.41
C GLY A 9 -10.16 7.46 2.30
N PHE A 10 -9.16 8.27 1.97
CA PHE A 10 -7.76 7.84 1.92
C PHE A 10 -6.91 8.62 2.90
N LEU A 11 -6.17 7.91 3.77
CA LEU A 11 -5.09 8.48 4.56
C LEU A 11 -3.75 8.17 3.92
N HIS A 12 -3.07 9.20 3.44
CA HIS A 12 -1.76 9.12 2.77
C HIS A 12 -0.63 9.65 3.66
N THR A 13 0.58 9.19 3.38
CA THR A 13 1.83 9.73 3.94
C THR A 13 2.73 10.36 2.87
N ALA A 14 2.22 10.53 1.65
CA ALA A 14 2.86 11.29 0.57
C ALA A 14 1.80 11.81 -0.42
N ASP A 15 1.91 13.07 -0.83
CA ASP A 15 0.97 13.74 -1.74
C ASP A 15 0.89 13.05 -3.11
N VAL A 16 1.99 12.49 -3.60
CA VAL A 16 2.09 11.84 -4.93
C VAL A 16 1.08 10.69 -5.10
N HIS A 17 0.56 10.12 -4.03
CA HIS A 17 -0.41 9.03 -4.10
C HIS A 17 -1.84 9.52 -4.32
N VAL A 18 -2.17 10.78 -4.03
CA VAL A 18 -3.53 11.33 -4.14
C VAL A 18 -4.07 11.13 -5.55
N GLU A 19 -3.35 11.58 -6.57
CA GLU A 19 -3.80 11.48 -7.96
C GLU A 19 -3.96 10.03 -8.43
N THR A 20 -3.06 9.13 -8.03
CA THR A 20 -3.15 7.71 -8.36
C THR A 20 -4.45 7.07 -7.84
N PHE A 21 -4.78 7.31 -6.56
CA PHE A 21 -5.99 6.76 -5.96
C PHE A 21 -7.24 7.45 -6.47
N HIS A 22 -7.21 8.78 -6.69
CA HIS A 22 -8.29 9.52 -7.32
C HIS A 22 -8.65 8.92 -8.69
N ALA A 23 -7.67 8.72 -9.57
CA ALA A 23 -7.89 8.14 -10.88
C ALA A 23 -8.51 6.73 -10.79
N LEU A 24 -8.02 5.87 -9.88
CA LEU A 24 -8.54 4.52 -9.68
C LEU A 24 -9.99 4.49 -9.18
N VAL A 25 -10.39 5.44 -8.33
CA VAL A 25 -11.77 5.58 -7.84
C VAL A 25 -12.69 6.11 -8.93
N ALA A 26 -12.23 7.14 -9.68
CA ALA A 26 -12.97 7.73 -10.80
C ALA A 26 -13.24 6.72 -11.92
N GLU A 27 -12.27 5.86 -12.27
CA GLU A 27 -12.45 4.74 -13.22
C GLU A 27 -13.64 3.84 -12.85
N ARG A 28 -13.98 3.74 -11.57
CA ARG A 28 -15.07 2.89 -11.05
C ARG A 28 -16.37 3.64 -10.80
N GLY A 29 -16.41 4.95 -11.08
CA GLY A 29 -17.59 5.80 -10.91
C GLY A 29 -17.96 6.06 -9.44
N HIS A 30 -16.98 6.03 -8.53
CA HIS A 30 -17.13 6.32 -7.11
C HIS A 30 -16.57 7.69 -6.72
N ARG A 31 -16.67 8.07 -5.46
CA ARG A 31 -16.14 9.32 -4.90
C ARG A 31 -14.99 9.04 -3.93
N ASP A 32 -14.14 10.02 -3.73
CA ASP A 32 -13.03 9.97 -2.80
C ASP A 32 -12.90 11.25 -1.97
N THR A 33 -12.21 11.11 -0.85
CA THR A 33 -11.71 12.21 -0.04
C THR A 33 -10.34 11.82 0.50
N HIS A 34 -9.40 12.77 0.51
CA HIS A 34 -8.01 12.51 0.86
C HIS A 34 -7.57 13.33 2.06
N LEU A 35 -6.78 12.72 2.93
CA LEU A 35 -6.03 13.37 3.98
C LEU A 35 -4.57 12.94 3.86
N VAL A 36 -3.64 13.90 3.85
CA VAL A 36 -2.21 13.63 3.75
C VAL A 36 -1.51 14.10 5.03
N ASP A 37 -0.70 13.22 5.62
CA ASP A 37 0.19 13.55 6.72
C ASP A 37 1.54 12.85 6.56
N ALA A 38 2.50 13.54 5.90
CA ALA A 38 3.83 13.00 5.64
C ALA A 38 4.65 12.78 6.92
N THR A 39 4.31 13.47 8.02
CA THR A 39 5.04 13.36 9.28
C THR A 39 4.84 11.99 9.94
N LEU A 40 3.72 11.33 9.68
CA LEU A 40 3.46 9.98 10.21
C LEU A 40 4.50 8.96 9.74
N LEU A 41 4.85 8.96 8.45
CA LEU A 41 5.87 8.05 7.93
C LEU A 41 7.28 8.48 8.32
N ALA A 42 7.54 9.80 8.34
CA ALA A 42 8.84 10.33 8.76
C ALA A 42 9.18 9.90 10.20
N ASP A 43 8.23 10.03 11.13
CA ASP A 43 8.40 9.63 12.52
C ASP A 43 8.51 8.11 12.68
N ALA A 44 7.69 7.34 11.93
CA ALA A 44 7.79 5.87 11.92
C ALA A 44 9.17 5.38 11.46
N ARG A 45 9.80 6.07 10.49
CA ARG A 45 11.15 5.75 10.01
C ARG A 45 12.23 6.13 11.01
N ALA A 46 12.07 7.25 11.71
CA ALA A 46 13.06 7.78 12.65
C ALA A 46 13.04 7.06 14.01
N HIS A 47 11.86 6.70 14.50
CA HIS A 47 11.67 6.27 15.90
C HIS A 47 10.93 4.93 16.02
N GLY A 48 10.43 4.36 14.90
CA GLY A 48 9.51 3.23 14.93
C GLY A 48 8.08 3.68 15.21
N VAL A 49 7.16 2.71 15.36
CA VAL A 49 5.76 2.99 15.65
C VAL A 49 5.49 2.74 17.12
N ASP A 50 5.44 3.82 17.89
CA ASP A 50 5.13 3.84 19.32
C ASP A 50 3.65 4.21 19.57
N GLU A 51 3.28 4.30 20.85
CA GLU A 51 1.91 4.64 21.28
C GLU A 51 1.54 6.08 20.87
N ALA A 52 2.46 7.03 20.94
CA ALA A 52 2.22 8.43 20.58
C ALA A 52 1.94 8.58 19.08
N LEU A 53 2.73 7.91 18.23
CA LEU A 53 2.51 7.89 16.79
C LEU A 53 1.20 7.17 16.44
N THR A 54 0.89 6.07 17.11
CA THR A 54 -0.39 5.35 16.94
C THR A 54 -1.58 6.23 17.31
N ALA A 55 -1.50 6.99 18.40
CA ALA A 55 -2.54 7.93 18.81
C ALA A 55 -2.76 9.04 17.76
N ARG A 56 -1.68 9.58 17.18
CA ARG A 56 -1.75 10.56 16.08
C ARG A 56 -2.39 9.95 14.83
N LEU A 57 -1.99 8.74 14.44
CA LEU A 57 -2.59 8.01 13.32
C LEU A 57 -4.09 7.87 13.52
N HIS A 58 -4.54 7.42 14.70
CA HIS A 58 -5.95 7.27 15.01
C HIS A 58 -6.69 8.62 15.05
N HIS A 59 -6.02 9.71 15.46
CA HIS A 59 -6.60 11.07 15.37
C HIS A 59 -6.86 11.47 13.91
N ARG A 60 -5.90 11.24 13.00
CA ARG A 60 -6.07 11.53 11.56
C ARG A 60 -7.15 10.67 10.91
N LEU A 61 -7.26 9.41 11.33
CA LEU A 61 -8.34 8.54 10.85
C LEU A 61 -9.72 9.02 11.31
N ARG A 62 -9.86 9.52 12.55
CA ARG A 62 -11.12 10.15 13.03
C ARG A 62 -11.45 11.42 12.25
N GLU A 63 -10.46 12.30 12.05
CA GLU A 63 -10.64 13.51 11.22
C GLU A 63 -11.14 13.17 9.80
N LEU A 64 -10.62 12.09 9.21
CA LEU A 64 -11.07 11.61 7.91
C LEU A 64 -12.49 11.01 7.99
N ALA A 65 -12.80 10.24 9.05
CA ALA A 65 -14.11 9.66 9.27
C ALA A 65 -15.19 10.74 9.43
N ASP A 66 -14.88 11.87 10.06
CA ASP A 66 -15.79 13.01 10.25
C ASP A 66 -16.18 13.69 8.90
N ARG A 67 -15.46 13.41 7.81
CA ARG A 67 -15.81 13.84 6.44
C ARG A 67 -16.90 12.95 5.81
N GLY A 68 -17.29 11.86 6.45
CA GLY A 68 -18.39 10.98 6.05
C GLY A 68 -18.09 10.00 4.93
N PRO A 69 -16.88 9.41 4.80
CA PRO A 69 -16.66 8.32 3.86
C PRO A 69 -17.39 7.05 4.32
N ASP A 70 -17.73 6.19 3.37
CA ASP A 70 -18.32 4.87 3.63
C ASP A 70 -17.28 3.85 4.09
N VAL A 71 -16.01 4.04 3.69
CA VAL A 71 -14.86 3.21 4.03
C VAL A 71 -13.59 4.05 3.98
N ILE A 72 -12.60 3.74 4.81
CA ILE A 72 -11.29 4.37 4.81
C ILE A 72 -10.22 3.37 4.39
N VAL A 73 -9.25 3.81 3.57
CA VAL A 73 -8.05 3.05 3.21
C VAL A 73 -6.82 3.80 3.71
N CYS A 74 -6.02 3.16 4.55
CA CYS A 74 -4.69 3.66 4.90
C CYS A 74 -3.69 3.18 3.85
N THR A 75 -3.10 4.11 3.08
CA THR A 75 -2.24 3.80 1.94
C THR A 75 -0.77 3.61 2.29
N CYS A 76 -0.39 3.75 3.55
CA CYS A 76 0.96 3.54 4.04
C CYS A 76 1.12 2.12 4.61
N SER A 77 1.80 1.22 3.91
CA SER A 77 2.00 -0.17 4.34
C SER A 77 2.68 -0.29 5.72
N THR A 78 3.56 0.66 6.08
CA THR A 78 4.18 0.71 7.42
C THR A 78 3.14 0.90 8.53
N LEU A 79 2.10 1.70 8.28
CA LEU A 79 1.10 2.10 9.29
C LEU A 79 -0.24 1.38 9.16
N SER A 80 -0.51 0.74 8.01
CA SER A 80 -1.80 0.13 7.68
C SER A 80 -2.29 -0.85 8.73
N GLY A 81 -1.42 -1.69 9.31
CA GLY A 81 -1.81 -2.64 10.35
C GLY A 81 -2.24 -1.96 11.67
N TYR A 82 -1.71 -0.78 11.98
CA TYR A 82 -2.16 0.03 13.12
C TYR A 82 -3.46 0.75 12.81
N ALA A 83 -3.62 1.23 11.57
CA ALA A 83 -4.83 1.88 11.10
C ALA A 83 -6.05 0.93 11.13
N GLU A 84 -5.89 -0.31 10.65
CA GLU A 84 -6.93 -1.34 10.64
C GLU A 84 -7.49 -1.63 12.04
N ARG A 85 -6.66 -1.48 13.08
CA ARG A 85 -7.03 -1.68 14.49
C ARG A 85 -7.57 -0.43 15.20
N ALA A 86 -7.85 0.66 14.47
CA ALA A 86 -8.29 1.93 15.08
C ALA A 86 -9.67 1.86 15.75
N GLY A 87 -10.51 0.86 15.44
CA GLY A 87 -11.81 0.66 16.06
C GLY A 87 -12.81 1.79 15.76
N LEU A 88 -12.82 2.34 14.55
CA LEU A 88 -13.75 3.37 14.12
C LEU A 88 -15.10 2.77 13.70
N PRO A 89 -16.20 3.57 13.74
CA PRO A 89 -17.50 3.13 13.22
C PRO A 89 -17.49 2.84 11.72
N VAL A 90 -16.65 3.55 10.96
CA VAL A 90 -16.41 3.32 9.53
C VAL A 90 -15.31 2.25 9.36
N PRO A 91 -15.46 1.29 8.43
CA PRO A 91 -14.41 0.31 8.17
C PRO A 91 -13.09 0.98 7.76
N VAL A 92 -11.98 0.54 8.35
CA VAL A 92 -10.63 0.99 8.00
C VAL A 92 -9.87 -0.20 7.43
N LEU A 93 -9.41 -0.09 6.18
CA LEU A 93 -8.76 -1.15 5.43
C LEU A 93 -7.27 -0.87 5.26
N ARG A 94 -6.49 -1.94 5.23
CA ARG A 94 -5.10 -1.92 4.77
C ARG A 94 -5.06 -1.87 3.26
N VAL A 95 -4.18 -1.01 2.72
CA VAL A 95 -3.94 -0.94 1.27
C VAL A 95 -3.36 -2.25 0.71
N ASP A 96 -2.59 -2.97 1.50
CA ASP A 96 -1.76 -4.10 1.08
C ASP A 96 -2.41 -5.49 1.30
N ARG A 97 -3.51 -5.59 2.06
CA ARG A 97 -4.16 -6.87 2.36
C ARG A 97 -4.65 -7.62 1.12
N PRO A 98 -5.39 -7.01 0.17
CA PRO A 98 -5.85 -7.73 -1.02
C PRO A 98 -4.70 -8.26 -1.88
N MET A 99 -3.62 -7.49 -2.02
CA MET A 99 -2.41 -7.90 -2.72
C MET A 99 -1.72 -9.08 -2.01
N ALA A 100 -1.66 -9.07 -0.67
CA ALA A 100 -1.08 -10.16 0.10
C ALA A 100 -1.89 -11.46 -0.03
N GLU A 101 -3.22 -11.37 0.03
CA GLU A 101 -4.12 -12.50 -0.20
C GLU A 101 -3.95 -13.11 -1.60
N GLU A 102 -3.79 -12.26 -2.63
CA GLU A 102 -3.51 -12.70 -3.99
C GLU A 102 -2.14 -13.38 -4.10
N ALA A 103 -1.10 -12.80 -3.50
CA ALA A 103 0.25 -13.37 -3.51
C ALA A 103 0.29 -14.76 -2.89
N VAL A 104 -0.34 -14.97 -1.73
CA VAL A 104 -0.37 -16.30 -1.10
C VAL A 104 -1.26 -17.29 -1.85
N ALA A 105 -2.29 -16.84 -2.55
CA ALA A 105 -3.11 -17.69 -3.40
C ALA A 105 -2.35 -18.20 -4.63
N ILE A 106 -1.44 -17.40 -5.20
CA ILE A 106 -0.50 -17.84 -6.24
C ILE A 106 0.48 -18.86 -5.65
N GLY A 107 0.99 -18.59 -4.45
CA GLY A 107 1.90 -19.48 -3.73
C GLY A 107 3.34 -19.47 -4.27
N GLY A 108 4.15 -20.47 -3.84
CA GLY A 108 5.57 -20.54 -4.17
C GLY A 108 6.42 -19.52 -3.39
N ARG A 109 7.54 -19.11 -4.00
CA ARG A 109 8.48 -18.13 -3.41
C ARG A 109 7.96 -16.71 -3.64
N ILE A 110 7.57 -16.03 -2.58
CA ILE A 110 7.03 -14.66 -2.63
C ILE A 110 8.16 -13.67 -2.33
N ALA A 111 8.62 -12.91 -3.33
CA ALA A 111 9.60 -11.87 -3.13
C ALA A 111 8.93 -10.53 -2.78
N VAL A 112 9.27 -9.96 -1.62
CA VAL A 112 8.75 -8.66 -1.16
C VAL A 112 9.76 -7.57 -1.45
N VAL A 113 9.45 -6.71 -2.42
CA VAL A 113 10.26 -5.56 -2.82
C VAL A 113 9.78 -4.31 -2.11
N ALA A 114 10.70 -3.62 -1.43
CA ALA A 114 10.46 -2.31 -0.81
C ALA A 114 11.70 -1.42 -0.90
N THR A 115 11.49 -0.12 -1.03
CA THR A 115 12.55 0.90 -1.00
C THR A 115 12.65 1.59 0.36
N VAL A 116 11.68 1.36 1.26
CA VAL A 116 11.66 1.85 2.65
C VAL A 116 11.72 0.65 3.60
N ALA A 117 12.76 0.59 4.44
CA ALA A 117 13.02 -0.56 5.32
C ALA A 117 11.85 -0.87 6.28
N SER A 118 11.18 0.17 6.80
CA SER A 118 10.04 0.02 7.72
C SER A 118 8.80 -0.65 7.09
N THR A 119 8.77 -0.82 5.77
CA THR A 119 7.68 -1.51 5.06
C THR A 119 7.88 -3.03 5.03
N LEU A 120 9.12 -3.51 5.07
CA LEU A 120 9.44 -4.93 4.84
C LEU A 120 8.81 -5.87 5.88
N ALA A 121 9.00 -5.59 7.17
CA ALA A 121 8.47 -6.44 8.24
C ALA A 121 6.92 -6.45 8.27
N PRO A 122 6.22 -5.30 8.23
CA PRO A 122 4.76 -5.29 8.18
C PRO A 122 4.17 -6.03 6.97
N THR A 123 4.82 -5.99 5.80
CA THR A 123 4.36 -6.72 4.61
C THR A 123 4.61 -8.21 4.74
N ARG A 124 5.79 -8.63 5.23
CA ARG A 124 6.07 -10.05 5.52
C ARG A 124 5.06 -10.60 6.52
N ASP A 125 4.85 -9.88 7.63
CA ASP A 125 3.96 -10.34 8.70
C ASP A 125 2.52 -10.47 8.22
N LEU A 126 2.07 -9.56 7.32
CA LEU A 126 0.78 -9.68 6.66
C LEU A 126 0.68 -10.92 5.76
N LEU A 127 1.71 -11.22 4.96
CA LEU A 127 1.74 -12.43 4.12
C LEU A 127 1.67 -13.69 4.98
N LEU A 128 2.39 -13.73 6.10
CA LEU A 128 2.35 -14.85 7.06
C LEU A 128 1.04 -14.92 7.84
N GLU A 129 0.35 -13.79 8.04
CA GLU A 129 -1.03 -13.76 8.58
C GLU A 129 -2.02 -14.38 7.58
N CYS A 130 -1.85 -14.14 6.28
CA CYS A 130 -2.68 -14.73 5.23
C CYS A 130 -2.39 -16.23 5.02
N ALA A 131 -1.13 -16.67 5.12
CA ALA A 131 -0.71 -18.07 5.05
C ALA A 131 0.56 -18.26 5.90
N ALA A 132 0.42 -19.00 7.02
CA ALA A 132 1.49 -19.16 8.01
C ALA A 132 2.73 -19.91 7.49
N ASP A 133 2.58 -20.69 6.42
CA ASP A 133 3.61 -21.48 5.75
C ASP A 133 4.13 -20.86 4.44
N ALA A 134 3.77 -19.60 4.13
CA ALA A 134 4.22 -18.92 2.92
C ALA A 134 5.75 -18.75 2.89
N ASP A 135 6.41 -19.09 1.76
CA ASP A 135 7.86 -18.84 1.55
C ASP A 135 8.09 -17.37 1.19
N VAL A 136 8.15 -16.52 2.20
CA VAL A 136 8.32 -15.06 2.04
C VAL A 136 9.79 -14.69 2.10
N ARG A 137 10.29 -14.05 1.04
CA ARG A 137 11.67 -13.58 0.90
C ARG A 137 11.71 -12.07 0.77
N LEU A 138 12.41 -11.40 1.69
CA LEU A 138 12.59 -9.96 1.62
C LEU A 138 13.66 -9.62 0.58
N ALA A 139 13.30 -8.75 -0.36
CA ALA A 139 14.15 -8.27 -1.46
C ALA A 139 14.25 -6.72 -1.41
N PRO A 140 14.99 -6.16 -0.43
CA PRO A 140 15.07 -4.71 -0.24
C PRO A 140 15.82 -4.01 -1.38
N CYS A 141 15.24 -2.93 -1.91
CA CYS A 141 15.85 -2.03 -2.92
C CYS A 141 16.05 -0.62 -2.31
N LEU A 142 16.67 -0.55 -1.12
CA LEU A 142 16.70 0.67 -0.28
C LEU A 142 17.43 1.83 -0.93
N ALA A 143 18.48 1.57 -1.74
CA ALA A 143 19.24 2.62 -2.41
C ALA A 143 18.38 3.46 -3.40
N ALA A 144 17.32 2.87 -3.96
CA ALA A 144 16.42 3.58 -4.88
C ALA A 144 15.62 4.69 -4.18
N TRP A 145 15.41 4.61 -2.85
CA TRP A 145 14.63 5.63 -2.13
C TRP A 145 15.24 7.03 -2.23
N ALA A 146 16.56 7.16 -2.28
CA ALA A 146 17.22 8.45 -2.45
C ALA A 146 16.85 9.15 -3.78
N LEU A 147 16.60 8.37 -4.85
CA LEU A 147 16.12 8.90 -6.14
C LEU A 147 14.70 9.46 -6.00
N PHE A 148 13.83 8.75 -5.28
CA PHE A 148 12.47 9.22 -5.01
C PHE A 148 12.46 10.52 -4.20
N GLU A 149 13.27 10.61 -3.14
CA GLU A 149 13.40 11.82 -2.31
C GLU A 149 14.02 13.00 -3.09
N ALA A 150 14.86 12.72 -4.08
CA ALA A 150 15.43 13.74 -4.97
C ALA A 150 14.48 14.19 -6.09
N GLY A 151 13.28 13.57 -6.22
CA GLY A 151 12.34 13.83 -7.32
C GLY A 151 12.74 13.20 -8.65
N ASP A 152 13.78 12.35 -8.68
CA ASP A 152 14.17 11.58 -9.87
C ASP A 152 13.28 10.33 -10.01
N HIS A 153 12.04 10.57 -10.42
CA HIS A 153 11.04 9.50 -10.56
C HIS A 153 11.39 8.52 -11.68
N GLU A 154 12.08 8.97 -12.73
CA GLU A 154 12.52 8.10 -13.83
C GLU A 154 13.64 7.16 -13.36
N GLY A 155 14.68 7.70 -12.75
CA GLY A 155 15.76 6.90 -12.16
C GLY A 155 15.25 5.93 -11.10
N TYR A 156 14.27 6.37 -10.27
CA TYR A 156 13.63 5.53 -9.26
C TYR A 156 12.95 4.29 -9.87
N ARG A 157 12.05 4.48 -10.86
CA ARG A 157 11.35 3.36 -11.48
C ARG A 157 12.29 2.41 -12.23
N GLN A 158 13.35 2.94 -12.87
CA GLN A 158 14.38 2.14 -13.55
C GLN A 158 15.18 1.30 -12.55
N ALA A 159 15.61 1.89 -11.44
CA ALA A 159 16.34 1.18 -10.38
C ALA A 159 15.51 0.04 -9.78
N VAL A 160 14.22 0.29 -9.51
CA VAL A 160 13.29 -0.73 -9.02
C VAL A 160 13.11 -1.84 -10.04
N ALA A 161 12.85 -1.51 -11.31
CA ALA A 161 12.66 -2.51 -12.37
C ALA A 161 13.92 -3.36 -12.57
N ALA A 162 15.11 -2.75 -12.55
CA ALA A 162 16.38 -3.46 -12.64
C ALA A 162 16.55 -4.45 -11.48
N HIS A 163 16.23 -4.02 -10.24
CA HIS A 163 16.28 -4.88 -9.06
C HIS A 163 15.29 -6.06 -9.17
N VAL A 164 14.03 -5.79 -9.53
CA VAL A 164 13.00 -6.83 -9.70
C VAL A 164 13.43 -7.92 -10.68
N ARG A 165 14.10 -7.55 -11.79
CA ARG A 165 14.58 -8.50 -12.81
C ARG A 165 15.66 -9.46 -12.33
N THR A 166 16.31 -9.18 -11.20
CA THR A 166 17.34 -10.07 -10.61
C THR A 166 16.74 -11.12 -9.68
N LEU A 167 15.45 -11.07 -9.37
CA LEU A 167 14.84 -11.90 -8.35
C LEU A 167 14.44 -13.27 -8.90
N ASP A 168 14.82 -14.32 -8.18
CA ASP A 168 14.33 -15.68 -8.38
C ASP A 168 13.12 -15.91 -7.46
N ALA A 169 11.92 -15.69 -8.00
CA ALA A 169 10.66 -15.79 -7.28
C ALA A 169 9.55 -16.33 -8.18
N ASP A 170 8.49 -16.87 -7.57
CA ASP A 170 7.31 -17.36 -8.27
C ASP A 170 6.21 -16.30 -8.31
N VAL A 171 6.26 -15.32 -7.38
CA VAL A 171 5.46 -14.09 -7.37
C VAL A 171 6.25 -12.96 -6.72
N ILE A 172 6.10 -11.74 -7.23
CA ILE A 172 6.77 -10.54 -6.72
C ILE A 172 5.72 -9.56 -6.21
N VAL A 173 5.91 -9.08 -4.98
CA VAL A 173 5.06 -8.10 -4.32
C VAL A 173 5.78 -6.76 -4.24
N LEU A 174 5.24 -5.73 -4.90
CA LEU A 174 5.69 -4.35 -4.76
C LEU A 174 4.99 -3.72 -3.54
N ALA A 175 5.69 -3.74 -2.40
CA ALA A 175 5.11 -3.45 -1.09
C ALA A 175 4.80 -1.97 -0.81
N GLN A 176 4.94 -1.08 -1.81
CA GLN A 176 4.67 0.36 -1.68
C GLN A 176 3.97 0.90 -2.93
N ALA A 177 3.04 1.84 -2.74
CA ALA A 177 2.36 2.50 -3.85
C ALA A 177 3.34 3.27 -4.77
N SER A 178 4.43 3.80 -4.22
CA SER A 178 5.48 4.48 -4.99
C SER A 178 6.20 3.59 -6.01
N LEU A 179 6.12 2.25 -5.86
CA LEU A 179 6.72 1.29 -6.78
C LEU A 179 5.88 1.02 -8.03
N VAL A 180 4.58 1.39 -8.02
CA VAL A 180 3.64 1.12 -9.13
C VAL A 180 4.15 1.58 -10.50
N PRO A 181 4.77 2.77 -10.66
CA PRO A 181 5.26 3.21 -11.96
C PRO A 181 6.35 2.30 -12.57
N ALA A 182 7.00 1.44 -11.77
CA ALA A 182 7.95 0.47 -12.29
C ALA A 182 7.28 -0.68 -13.06
N LEU A 183 5.97 -0.93 -12.86
CA LEU A 183 5.22 -1.97 -13.57
C LEU A 183 5.27 -1.80 -15.08
N ASP A 184 5.26 -0.56 -15.58
CA ASP A 184 5.34 -0.26 -17.01
C ASP A 184 6.63 -0.79 -17.66
N LEU A 185 7.68 -0.97 -16.86
CA LEU A 185 8.97 -1.50 -17.28
C LEU A 185 9.10 -3.03 -17.10
N LEU A 186 8.09 -3.70 -16.56
CA LEU A 186 8.12 -5.11 -16.15
C LEU A 186 7.16 -6.00 -16.94
N GLY A 187 6.48 -5.45 -17.96
CA GLY A 187 5.45 -6.16 -18.72
C GLY A 187 5.94 -7.38 -19.53
N ASP A 188 7.24 -7.56 -19.66
CA ASP A 188 7.89 -8.71 -20.30
C ASP A 188 8.21 -9.86 -19.33
N LEU A 189 8.02 -9.66 -18.02
CA LEU A 189 8.21 -10.72 -17.04
C LEU A 189 7.07 -11.75 -17.09
N THR A 190 7.44 -13.02 -17.00
CA THR A 190 6.47 -14.13 -16.90
C THR A 190 6.00 -14.35 -15.47
N VAL A 191 6.77 -13.87 -14.49
CA VAL A 191 6.43 -13.95 -13.06
C VAL A 191 5.41 -12.84 -12.75
N PRO A 192 4.30 -13.15 -12.07
CA PRO A 192 3.34 -12.13 -11.62
C PRO A 192 4.00 -11.09 -10.72
N VAL A 193 3.79 -9.80 -11.04
CA VAL A 193 4.23 -8.67 -10.22
C VAL A 193 3.01 -7.94 -9.70
N LEU A 194 2.76 -8.03 -8.39
CA LEU A 194 1.58 -7.52 -7.73
C LEU A 194 1.85 -6.16 -7.07
N SER A 195 0.84 -5.31 -7.06
CA SER A 195 0.87 -4.02 -6.38
C SER A 195 -0.48 -3.71 -5.73
N SER A 196 -0.46 -2.94 -4.65
CA SER A 196 -1.63 -2.76 -3.79
C SER A 196 -2.70 -1.77 -4.25
N PRO A 197 -2.46 -0.68 -5.03
CA PRO A 197 -3.46 0.38 -5.16
C PRO A 197 -4.77 -0.05 -5.80
N ARG A 198 -4.71 -0.78 -6.93
CA ARG A 198 -5.93 -1.19 -7.66
C ARG A 198 -6.77 -2.17 -6.86
N SER A 199 -6.15 -3.21 -6.31
CA SER A 199 -6.83 -4.22 -5.48
C SER A 199 -7.41 -3.65 -4.20
N ALA A 200 -6.75 -2.63 -3.62
CA ALA A 200 -7.27 -1.91 -2.44
C ALA A 200 -8.55 -1.12 -2.75
N VAL A 201 -8.61 -0.43 -3.90
CA VAL A 201 -9.83 0.29 -4.32
C VAL A 201 -10.96 -0.70 -4.61
N ASP A 202 -10.68 -1.83 -5.29
CA ASP A 202 -11.66 -2.88 -5.56
C ASP A 202 -12.22 -3.46 -4.25
N ARG A 203 -11.36 -3.72 -3.27
CA ARG A 203 -11.77 -4.19 -1.94
C ARG A 203 -12.60 -3.14 -1.19
N ALA A 204 -12.24 -1.85 -1.26
CA ALA A 204 -12.97 -0.78 -0.61
C ALA A 204 -14.40 -0.66 -1.17
N VAL A 205 -14.56 -0.72 -2.49
CA VAL A 205 -15.89 -0.75 -3.14
C VAL A 205 -16.69 -1.98 -2.70
N ALA A 206 -16.07 -3.16 -2.69
CA ALA A 206 -16.74 -4.40 -2.29
C ALA A 206 -17.17 -4.41 -0.81
N ALA A 207 -16.46 -3.69 0.06
CA ALA A 207 -16.78 -3.63 1.50
C ALA A 207 -18.04 -2.79 1.81
N THR A 208 -18.55 -2.02 0.84
CA THR A 208 -19.72 -1.12 0.99
C THR A 208 -20.93 -1.55 0.14
N ALA A 209 -20.82 -2.68 -0.59
CA ALA A 209 -21.83 -3.19 -1.53
C ALA A 209 -22.98 -3.95 -0.83
#